data_57c0c9ad3fc4a52182e767f73ebb894d
#
_entry.id   57c0c9ad3fc4a52182e767f73ebb894d
#
_cell.length_a   1.000
_cell.length_b   1.000
_cell.length_c   1.000
_cell.angle_alpha   90.00
_cell.angle_beta   90.00
_cell.angle_gamma   90.00
#
_symmetry.space_group_name_H-M   'P 1'
#
loop_
_entity.id
_entity.type
_entity.pdbx_description
1 polymer ?
#
loop_
_entity_poly.entity_id
_entity_poly.type
_entity_poly.pdbx_seq_one_letter_code
_entity_poly.pdbx_strand_id
1 'polypeptide(L)'
;MNIDVVDVRLDERKLPYLVSETVAEYRGEYVGEQRLKVNSPEKVVNVLNNVFHMKDFSEEKLYVMFLSASLHVIAYAEVSHRVIDSATVGIREIMQRAFLTNAAGIILAHNHPGLGSTANPSTQDIDVTQGLMRACEIMGIHMFDHIIVAVSYTHLT
;
A
#
# COMPACT_ATOMS: atom_id res chain seq x y z
N MET A 1 7.50 -4.11 16.83
CA MET A 1 6.24 -3.71 16.16
C MET A 1 5.96 -4.67 15.04
N ASN A 2 4.77 -5.21 15.01
CA ASN A 2 4.38 -6.18 13.99
C ASN A 2 3.80 -5.46 12.78
N ILE A 3 4.16 -5.93 11.60
CA ILE A 3 3.59 -5.49 10.34
C ILE A 3 2.71 -6.61 9.81
N ASP A 4 1.43 -6.31 9.69
CA ASP A 4 0.42 -7.26 9.26
C ASP A 4 0.07 -7.01 7.80
N VAL A 5 0.11 -8.07 7.00
CA VAL A 5 -0.48 -8.09 5.67
C VAL A 5 -1.88 -8.68 5.77
N VAL A 6 -2.83 -8.02 5.15
CA VAL A 6 -4.23 -8.43 5.18
C VAL A 6 -4.71 -8.91 3.82
N ASP A 7 -5.57 -9.90 3.86
CA ASP A 7 -6.32 -10.39 2.72
C ASP A 7 -7.80 -10.56 3.08
N VAL A 8 -8.67 -10.69 2.09
CA VAL A 8 -10.11 -10.89 2.29
C VAL A 8 -10.47 -12.30 1.82
N ARG A 9 -11.10 -13.05 2.71
CA ARG A 9 -11.67 -14.38 2.41
C ARG A 9 -13.17 -14.38 2.61
N LEU A 10 -13.84 -15.38 2.09
CA LEU A 10 -15.27 -15.58 2.28
C LEU A 10 -15.50 -16.68 3.31
N ASP A 11 -16.42 -16.44 4.25
CA ASP A 11 -16.88 -17.45 5.21
C ASP A 11 -17.81 -18.49 4.53
N GLU A 12 -18.36 -19.40 5.30
CA GLU A 12 -19.28 -20.45 4.83
C GLU A 12 -20.56 -19.87 4.21
N ARG A 13 -20.97 -18.66 4.63
CA ARG A 13 -22.13 -17.92 4.12
C ARG A 13 -21.78 -17.01 2.95
N LYS A 14 -20.52 -17.05 2.45
CA LYS A 14 -19.98 -16.19 1.40
C LYS A 14 -19.92 -14.69 1.79
N LEU A 15 -19.82 -14.40 3.08
CA LEU A 15 -19.60 -13.06 3.58
C LEU A 15 -18.09 -12.78 3.69
N PRO A 16 -17.63 -11.58 3.31
CA PRO A 16 -16.22 -11.24 3.37
C PRO A 16 -15.75 -11.02 4.81
N TYR A 17 -14.59 -11.54 5.13
CA TYR A 17 -13.88 -11.26 6.38
C TYR A 17 -12.40 -11.04 6.13
N LEU A 18 -11.77 -10.27 7.02
CA LEU A 18 -10.35 -9.94 6.94
C LEU A 18 -9.52 -11.05 7.57
N VAL A 19 -8.49 -11.49 6.85
CA VAL A 19 -7.43 -12.36 7.36
C VAL A 19 -6.16 -11.54 7.49
N SER A 20 -5.48 -11.66 8.62
CA SER A 20 -4.22 -10.96 8.89
C SER A 20 -3.11 -11.97 9.12
N GLU A 21 -1.96 -11.74 8.51
CA GLU A 21 -0.73 -12.48 8.72
C GLU A 21 0.39 -11.52 9.06
N THR A 22 1.08 -11.76 10.18
CA THR A 22 2.27 -10.98 10.53
C THR A 22 3.45 -11.43 9.68
N VAL A 23 3.93 -10.54 8.80
CA VAL A 23 5.03 -10.86 7.88
C VAL A 23 6.39 -10.40 8.36
N ALA A 24 6.45 -9.43 9.28
CA ALA A 24 7.69 -8.92 9.82
C ALA A 24 7.50 -8.23 11.17
N GLU A 25 8.57 -8.23 11.98
CA GLU A 25 8.72 -7.31 13.09
C GLU A 25 9.54 -6.10 12.63
N TYR A 26 8.95 -4.92 12.65
CA TYR A 26 9.70 -3.69 12.42
C TYR A 26 10.47 -3.33 13.68
N ARG A 27 11.80 -3.40 13.61
CA ARG A 27 12.73 -3.00 14.68
C ARG A 27 13.28 -1.60 14.40
N GLY A 28 12.41 -0.61 14.35
CA GLY A 28 12.81 0.79 14.26
C GLY A 28 12.90 1.45 15.64
N GLU A 29 13.13 2.76 15.67
CA GLU A 29 13.31 3.57 16.89
C GLU A 29 12.11 3.62 17.85
N TYR A 30 11.11 2.76 17.68
CA TYR A 30 9.90 2.75 18.47
C TYR A 30 9.98 1.71 19.58
N VAL A 31 10.14 2.21 20.79
CA VAL A 31 9.99 1.43 22.02
C VAL A 31 8.51 1.43 22.40
N GLY A 32 7.85 0.27 22.34
CA GLY A 32 6.49 0.08 22.84
C GLY A 32 5.50 -0.51 21.80
N GLU A 33 4.28 -0.81 22.24
CA GLU A 33 3.19 -1.41 21.45
C GLU A 33 2.53 -0.44 20.43
N GLN A 34 3.14 0.69 20.13
CA GLN A 34 2.55 1.70 19.25
C GLN A 34 2.71 1.30 17.79
N ARG A 35 1.62 1.39 17.04
CA ARG A 35 1.64 1.22 15.59
C ARG A 35 2.52 2.29 14.94
N LEU A 36 3.22 1.94 13.85
CA LEU A 36 4.08 2.84 13.11
C LEU A 36 3.29 4.06 12.61
N LYS A 37 3.78 5.25 12.90
CA LYS A 37 3.26 6.50 12.35
C LYS A 37 4.07 6.92 11.13
N VAL A 38 3.39 7.05 9.98
CA VAL A 38 3.99 7.49 8.71
C VAL A 38 3.51 8.90 8.38
N ASN A 39 4.30 9.89 8.73
CA ASN A 39 3.99 11.30 8.52
C ASN A 39 4.95 11.98 7.54
N SER A 40 5.70 11.20 6.79
CA SER A 40 6.53 11.67 5.66
C SER A 40 6.75 10.55 4.65
N PRO A 41 6.96 10.89 3.36
CA PRO A 41 7.26 9.90 2.31
C PRO A 41 8.48 9.05 2.63
N GLU A 42 9.52 9.62 3.25
CA GLU A 42 10.75 8.91 3.60
C GLU A 42 10.49 7.77 4.60
N LYS A 43 9.58 7.97 5.56
CA LYS A 43 9.20 6.91 6.50
C LYS A 43 8.47 5.77 5.81
N VAL A 44 7.60 6.08 4.85
CA VAL A 44 6.93 5.07 4.03
C VAL A 44 7.96 4.27 3.23
N VAL A 45 8.86 4.96 2.51
CA VAL A 45 9.92 4.33 1.71
C VAL A 45 10.83 3.46 2.58
N ASN A 46 11.18 3.91 3.78
CA ASN A 46 11.98 3.11 4.72
C ASN A 46 11.29 1.79 5.07
N VAL A 47 9.98 1.80 5.34
CA VAL A 47 9.24 0.56 5.61
C VAL A 47 9.19 -0.33 4.38
N LEU A 48 8.87 0.23 3.21
CA LEU A 48 8.80 -0.51 1.96
C LEU A 48 10.13 -1.20 1.62
N ASN A 49 11.26 -0.53 1.84
CA ASN A 49 12.57 -1.08 1.53
C ASN A 49 13.14 -1.99 2.62
N ASN A 50 12.94 -1.67 3.90
CA ASN A 50 13.56 -2.41 4.99
C ASN A 50 12.72 -3.59 5.48
N VAL A 51 11.42 -3.59 5.23
CA VAL A 51 10.51 -4.66 5.63
C VAL A 51 10.10 -5.52 4.45
N PHE A 52 9.65 -4.89 3.37
CA PHE A 52 9.18 -5.60 2.18
C PHE A 52 10.27 -5.82 1.12
N HIS A 53 11.45 -5.20 1.28
CA HIS A 53 12.54 -5.26 0.30
C HIS A 53 12.08 -4.91 -1.11
N MET A 54 11.23 -3.89 -1.22
CA MET A 54 10.49 -3.58 -2.44
C MET A 54 11.41 -3.27 -3.63
N LYS A 55 12.55 -2.63 -3.38
CA LYS A 55 13.57 -2.34 -4.40
C LYS A 55 14.27 -3.58 -4.97
N ASP A 56 14.20 -4.71 -4.25
CA ASP A 56 14.88 -5.95 -4.62
C ASP A 56 13.97 -6.94 -5.37
N PHE A 57 12.68 -6.58 -5.58
CA PHE A 57 11.77 -7.41 -6.34
C PHE A 57 12.17 -7.48 -7.81
N SER A 58 12.18 -8.69 -8.37
CA SER A 58 12.42 -8.94 -9.80
C SER A 58 11.19 -8.64 -10.67
N GLU A 59 10.02 -8.52 -10.07
CA GLU A 59 8.75 -8.25 -10.72
C GLU A 59 8.08 -7.03 -10.10
N GLU A 60 7.25 -6.36 -10.89
CA GLU A 60 6.46 -5.24 -10.43
C GLU A 60 5.37 -5.69 -9.47
N LYS A 61 5.29 -5.07 -8.30
CA LYS A 61 4.28 -5.33 -7.28
C LYS A 61 3.68 -4.03 -6.78
N LEU A 62 2.38 -4.03 -6.59
CA LEU A 62 1.63 -2.93 -6.03
C LEU A 62 1.11 -3.29 -4.65
N TYR A 63 1.46 -2.48 -3.68
CA TYR A 63 0.97 -2.55 -2.31
C TYR A 63 0.08 -1.37 -1.97
N VAL A 64 -0.88 -1.60 -1.09
CA VAL A 64 -1.63 -0.55 -0.43
C VAL A 64 -1.39 -0.61 1.07
N MET A 65 -1.12 0.55 1.66
CA MET A 65 -0.98 0.76 3.09
C MET A 65 -2.24 1.41 3.62
N PHE A 66 -2.85 0.82 4.64
CA PHE A 66 -4.06 1.32 5.28
C PHE A 66 -3.70 2.10 6.54
N LEU A 67 -4.24 3.30 6.68
CA LEU A 67 -3.89 4.25 7.73
C LEU A 67 -5.09 4.68 8.56
N SER A 68 -4.86 4.87 9.85
CA SER A 68 -5.79 5.57 10.72
C SER A 68 -5.80 7.08 10.45
N ALA A 69 -6.78 7.80 10.99
CA ALA A 69 -6.86 9.26 10.88
C ALA A 69 -5.64 10.00 11.47
N SER A 70 -4.90 9.36 12.38
CA SER A 70 -3.67 9.89 12.98
C SER A 70 -2.38 9.40 12.29
N LEU A 71 -2.51 8.84 11.07
CA LEU A 71 -1.42 8.34 10.22
C LEU A 71 -0.65 7.14 10.80
N HIS A 72 -1.30 6.35 11.64
CA HIS A 72 -0.73 5.08 12.08
C HIS A 72 -1.08 3.98 11.06
N VAL A 73 -0.09 3.18 10.73
CA VAL A 73 -0.28 2.02 9.84
C VAL A 73 -1.16 0.99 10.53
N ILE A 74 -2.28 0.65 9.90
CA ILE A 74 -3.17 -0.41 10.36
C ILE A 74 -2.71 -1.74 9.78
N ALA A 75 -2.53 -1.79 8.46
CA ALA A 75 -2.15 -2.99 7.72
C ALA A 75 -1.65 -2.66 6.31
N TYR A 76 -1.15 -3.67 5.62
CA TYR A 76 -0.75 -3.65 4.21
C TYR A 76 -1.51 -4.73 3.43
N ALA A 77 -1.65 -4.54 2.13
CA ALA A 77 -2.07 -5.60 1.21
C ALA A 77 -1.31 -5.51 -0.11
N GLU A 78 -0.92 -6.65 -0.67
CA GLU A 78 -0.53 -6.74 -2.08
C GLU A 78 -1.80 -6.76 -2.91
N VAL A 79 -1.92 -5.87 -3.89
CA VAL A 79 -3.14 -5.70 -4.69
C VAL A 79 -2.93 -5.96 -6.18
N SER A 80 -1.69 -5.98 -6.64
CA SER A 80 -1.35 -6.37 -8.00
C SER A 80 0.08 -6.91 -8.08
N HIS A 81 0.31 -7.77 -9.06
CA HIS A 81 1.58 -8.41 -9.32
C HIS A 81 1.81 -8.48 -10.84
N ARG A 82 2.95 -8.03 -11.31
CA ARG A 82 3.52 -8.01 -12.67
C ARG A 82 3.19 -6.78 -13.50
N VAL A 83 1.93 -6.47 -13.75
CA VAL A 83 1.55 -5.31 -14.57
C VAL A 83 0.57 -4.46 -13.79
N ILE A 84 0.89 -3.18 -13.66
CA ILE A 84 0.03 -2.21 -13.01
C ILE A 84 -0.67 -1.41 -14.10
N ASP A 85 -1.94 -1.68 -14.29
CA ASP A 85 -2.82 -0.90 -15.14
C ASP A 85 -4.21 -0.80 -14.54
N SER A 86 -5.04 0.08 -15.08
CA SER A 86 -6.40 0.32 -14.58
C SER A 86 -7.33 -0.89 -14.68
N ALA A 87 -6.98 -1.90 -15.49
CA ALA A 87 -7.74 -3.13 -15.63
C ALA A 87 -7.32 -4.19 -14.59
N THR A 88 -6.05 -4.17 -14.15
CA THR A 88 -5.50 -5.13 -13.19
C THR A 88 -5.57 -4.66 -11.75
N VAL A 89 -5.60 -3.34 -11.51
CA VAL A 89 -5.75 -2.79 -10.16
C VAL A 89 -7.21 -2.73 -9.77
N GLY A 90 -7.61 -3.65 -8.91
CA GLY A 90 -8.97 -3.74 -8.38
C GLY A 90 -9.28 -2.63 -7.38
N ILE A 91 -9.78 -1.49 -7.85
CA ILE A 91 -10.23 -0.39 -6.96
C ILE A 91 -11.25 -0.91 -5.94
N ARG A 92 -12.19 -1.76 -6.39
CA ARG A 92 -13.20 -2.39 -5.53
C ARG A 92 -12.54 -3.20 -4.40
N GLU A 93 -11.54 -3.98 -4.72
CA GLU A 93 -10.80 -4.83 -3.76
C GLU A 93 -9.98 -3.99 -2.77
N ILE A 94 -9.43 -2.86 -3.21
CA ILE A 94 -8.76 -1.89 -2.33
C ILE A 94 -9.78 -1.28 -1.36
N MET A 95 -10.91 -0.80 -1.86
CA MET A 95 -11.96 -0.20 -1.03
C MET A 95 -12.53 -1.20 -0.02
N GLN A 96 -12.77 -2.45 -0.43
CA GLN A 96 -13.23 -3.50 0.47
C GLN A 96 -12.27 -3.69 1.66
N ARG A 97 -10.95 -3.74 1.39
CA ARG A 97 -9.94 -3.85 2.45
C ARG A 97 -9.89 -2.61 3.32
N ALA A 98 -10.00 -1.42 2.72
CA ALA A 98 -10.03 -0.16 3.45
C ALA A 98 -11.18 -0.09 4.46
N PHE A 99 -12.37 -0.52 4.07
CA PHE A 99 -13.54 -0.58 4.98
C PHE A 99 -13.36 -1.66 6.05
N LEU A 100 -12.90 -2.86 5.70
CA LEU A 100 -12.71 -3.94 6.67
C LEU A 100 -11.60 -3.65 7.69
N THR A 101 -10.61 -2.84 7.32
CA THR A 101 -9.56 -2.35 8.25
C THR A 101 -9.97 -1.10 9.02
N ASN A 102 -11.14 -0.52 8.72
CA ASN A 102 -11.58 0.77 9.23
C ASN A 102 -10.54 1.88 8.95
N ALA A 103 -9.95 1.86 7.77
CA ALA A 103 -8.96 2.86 7.38
C ALA A 103 -9.61 4.22 7.10
N ALA A 104 -8.99 5.28 7.61
CA ALA A 104 -9.34 6.66 7.29
C ALA A 104 -8.60 7.16 6.03
N GLY A 105 -7.49 6.50 5.69
CA GLY A 105 -6.71 6.84 4.51
C GLY A 105 -5.85 5.70 4.00
N ILE A 106 -5.31 5.88 2.81
CA ILE A 106 -4.45 4.92 2.13
C ILE A 106 -3.23 5.58 1.51
N ILE A 107 -2.15 4.81 1.36
CA ILE A 107 -1.00 5.11 0.51
C ILE A 107 -0.83 3.94 -0.44
N LEU A 108 -0.68 4.24 -1.73
CA LEU A 108 -0.28 3.29 -2.75
C LEU A 108 1.25 3.25 -2.86
N ALA A 109 1.82 2.09 -3.14
CA ALA A 109 3.24 1.97 -3.41
C ALA A 109 3.52 0.84 -4.40
N HIS A 110 4.36 1.08 -5.41
CA HIS A 110 4.85 0.04 -6.29
C HIS A 110 6.32 0.23 -6.62
N ASN A 111 6.95 -0.83 -7.12
CA ASN A 111 8.33 -0.80 -7.56
C ASN A 111 8.43 -0.84 -9.08
N HIS A 112 9.45 -0.16 -9.62
CA HIS A 112 9.91 -0.36 -10.99
C HIS A 112 11.15 -1.26 -10.96
N PRO A 113 11.03 -2.55 -11.32
CA PRO A 113 12.15 -3.48 -11.27
C PRO A 113 13.14 -3.23 -12.41
N GLY A 114 14.37 -3.67 -12.21
CA GLY A 114 15.41 -3.71 -13.24
C GLY A 114 16.52 -2.68 -13.06
N LEU A 115 17.66 -3.02 -13.61
CA LEU A 115 18.85 -2.18 -13.61
C LEU A 115 18.61 -0.92 -14.47
N GLY A 116 18.85 0.25 -13.87
CA GLY A 116 18.65 1.54 -14.54
C GLY A 116 17.18 1.99 -14.58
N SER A 117 16.27 1.30 -13.90
CA SER A 117 14.89 1.76 -13.74
C SER A 117 14.81 3.11 -13.05
N THR A 118 13.84 3.91 -13.45
CA THR A 118 13.57 5.22 -12.85
C THR A 118 12.25 5.20 -12.10
N ALA A 119 12.11 6.11 -11.15
CA ALA A 119 10.85 6.32 -10.42
C ALA A 119 9.86 7.24 -11.16
N ASN A 120 10.07 7.47 -12.46
CA ASN A 120 9.13 8.25 -13.26
C ASN A 120 7.83 7.47 -13.47
N PRO A 121 6.67 8.08 -13.21
CA PRO A 121 5.39 7.41 -13.39
C PRO A 121 5.11 7.15 -14.87
N SER A 122 4.55 5.99 -15.17
CA SER A 122 3.96 5.69 -16.47
C SER A 122 2.57 6.35 -16.61
N THR A 123 2.03 6.35 -17.81
CA THR A 123 0.64 6.79 -18.03
C THR A 123 -0.34 5.92 -17.25
N GLN A 124 -0.08 4.61 -17.16
CA GLN A 124 -0.89 3.66 -16.40
C GLN A 124 -0.86 3.97 -14.91
N ASP A 125 0.29 4.32 -14.34
CA ASP A 125 0.41 4.71 -12.93
C ASP A 125 -0.44 5.94 -12.61
N ILE A 126 -0.43 6.92 -13.53
CA ILE A 126 -1.23 8.15 -13.40
C ILE A 126 -2.73 7.81 -13.48
N ASP A 127 -3.15 6.97 -14.43
CA ASP A 127 -4.55 6.57 -14.59
C ASP A 127 -5.08 5.83 -13.37
N VAL A 128 -4.28 4.87 -12.84
CA VAL A 128 -4.61 4.14 -11.60
C VAL A 128 -4.72 5.10 -10.42
N THR A 129 -3.77 6.01 -10.27
CA THR A 129 -3.76 7.01 -9.20
C THR A 129 -5.02 7.86 -9.25
N GLN A 130 -5.34 8.41 -10.40
CA GLN A 130 -6.53 9.27 -10.57
C GLN A 130 -7.84 8.51 -10.36
N GLY A 131 -7.92 7.26 -10.83
CA GLY A 131 -9.07 6.40 -10.62
C GLY A 131 -9.32 6.12 -9.13
N LEU A 132 -8.24 5.80 -8.41
CA LEU A 132 -8.32 5.52 -6.99
C LEU A 132 -8.61 6.78 -6.17
N MET A 133 -8.01 7.93 -6.52
CA MET A 133 -8.31 9.22 -5.87
C MET A 133 -9.81 9.56 -5.95
N ARG A 134 -10.43 9.40 -7.12
CA ARG A 134 -11.88 9.62 -7.30
C ARG A 134 -12.72 8.67 -6.44
N ALA A 135 -12.34 7.39 -6.39
CA ALA A 135 -13.03 6.42 -5.54
C ALA A 135 -12.90 6.77 -4.06
N CYS A 136 -11.72 7.14 -3.62
CA CYS A 136 -11.44 7.56 -2.24
C CYS A 136 -12.26 8.79 -1.85
N GLU A 137 -12.33 9.79 -2.72
CA GLU A 137 -13.13 11.02 -2.49
C GLU A 137 -14.61 10.68 -2.28
N ILE A 138 -15.19 9.86 -3.17
CA ILE A 138 -16.60 9.43 -3.07
C ILE A 138 -16.86 8.63 -1.78
N MET A 139 -15.91 7.81 -1.37
CA MET A 139 -16.03 6.90 -0.24
C MET A 139 -15.59 7.50 1.10
N GLY A 140 -15.14 8.75 1.12
CA GLY A 140 -14.69 9.43 2.34
C GLY A 140 -13.39 8.86 2.93
N ILE A 141 -12.54 8.26 2.10
CA ILE A 141 -11.22 7.77 2.47
C ILE A 141 -10.19 8.72 1.86
N HIS A 142 -9.16 9.09 2.63
CA HIS A 142 -8.13 9.99 2.11
C HIS A 142 -7.02 9.20 1.41
N MET A 143 -6.76 9.49 0.14
CA MET A 143 -5.56 9.00 -0.55
C MET A 143 -4.41 9.98 -0.31
N PHE A 144 -3.43 9.58 0.52
CA PHE A 144 -2.32 10.47 0.90
C PHE A 144 -1.26 10.58 -0.16
N ASP A 145 -0.89 9.45 -0.78
CA ASP A 145 0.19 9.43 -1.77
C ASP A 145 0.18 8.16 -2.63
N HIS A 146 0.93 8.20 -3.74
CA HIS A 146 1.33 7.05 -4.52
C HIS A 146 2.85 7.10 -4.73
N ILE A 147 3.56 6.18 -4.12
CA ILE A 147 5.02 6.15 -4.08
C ILE A 147 5.55 5.11 -5.06
N ILE A 148 6.48 5.52 -5.92
CA ILE A 148 7.18 4.64 -6.85
C ILE A 148 8.60 4.42 -6.35
N VAL A 149 8.95 3.16 -6.11
CA VAL A 149 10.27 2.75 -5.63
C VAL A 149 11.08 2.18 -6.80
N ALA A 150 12.24 2.77 -7.07
CA ALA A 150 13.22 2.29 -8.04
C ALA A 150 14.62 2.37 -7.40
N VAL A 151 15.65 2.74 -8.14
CA VAL A 151 16.97 3.08 -7.57
C VAL A 151 16.83 4.30 -6.64
N SER A 152 16.01 5.29 -7.03
CA SER A 152 15.46 6.36 -6.19
C SER A 152 13.96 6.15 -6.02
N TYR A 153 13.28 7.09 -5.39
CA TYR A 153 11.82 7.07 -5.31
C TYR A 153 11.22 8.40 -5.76
N THR A 154 9.96 8.36 -6.18
CA THR A 154 9.13 9.54 -6.41
C THR A 154 7.73 9.33 -5.86
N HIS A 155 6.95 10.39 -5.72
CA HIS A 155 5.56 10.36 -5.29
C HIS A 155 4.68 11.24 -6.19
N LEU A 156 3.40 10.88 -6.30
CA LEU A 156 2.48 11.35 -7.34
C LEU A 156 1.36 12.26 -6.81
N THR A 157 1.38 12.61 -5.54
CA THR A 157 0.35 13.49 -4.96
C THR A 157 0.89 14.78 -4.43
#